data_31b2048850bfa6e7d5cc256bcdbce850
#
_entry.id   31b2048850bfa6e7d5cc256bcdbce850
#
_cell.length_a   1.000
_cell.length_b   1.000
_cell.length_c   1.000
_cell.angle_alpha   90.00
_cell.angle_beta   90.00
_cell.angle_gamma   90.00
#
_symmetry.space_group_name_H-M   'P 1'
#
loop_
_entity.id
_entity.type
_entity.pdbx_description
1 polymer ?
#
loop_
_entity_poly.entity_id
_entity_poly.type
_entity_poly.pdbx_seq_one_letter_code
_entity_poly.pdbx_strand_id
1 'polypeptide(L)'
;MLFRLDDSRQRAEGESARRKVSEIDAAQTVAQSELAAAIGQVDSARSSLEQAQDELNRSTELSKRNSNVVSARELERLQNVVNARQGALSSAIANQGAVEAKISTLLPAQKASAEAALDQAEVMLDKTIVRAGIDGKLEQFALRVGDYVSAVLRPAGLLIPDDVRGGRVVANFDQVSAQVLEVGMVGEVACLSTPFDIIPTVITDIQSVIAEGQFRPTDFLAGEMLNRAPGGVTVFMEPLYKEDAALIIPGSHCVANAYSSFHQELENEDLPTGRFMFYHAVDATALVHAAILRIAALRMPVETLVLSG
;
A
#
# COMPACT_ATOMS: atom_id res chain seq x y z
N MET A 1 -20.34 0.02 6.18
CA MET A 1 -20.23 -1.21 5.36
C MET A 1 -20.98 -0.98 4.07
N LEU A 2 -20.36 -1.22 2.93
CA LEU A 2 -20.97 -1.05 1.62
C LEU A 2 -21.63 -2.36 1.15
N PHE A 3 -20.86 -3.44 1.13
CA PHE A 3 -21.31 -4.79 0.77
C PHE A 3 -20.39 -5.85 1.34
N ARG A 4 -20.79 -7.12 1.24
CA ARG A 4 -20.01 -8.29 1.65
C ARG A 4 -19.84 -9.20 0.44
N LEU A 5 -18.62 -9.71 0.27
CA LEU A 5 -18.31 -10.78 -0.69
C LEU A 5 -18.60 -12.16 -0.06
N ASP A 6 -18.69 -13.20 -0.87
CA ASP A 6 -18.70 -14.58 -0.38
C ASP A 6 -17.36 -14.86 0.34
N ASP A 7 -17.47 -15.21 1.62
CA ASP A 7 -16.34 -15.42 2.52
C ASP A 7 -16.09 -16.90 2.87
N SER A 8 -16.80 -17.80 2.21
CA SER A 8 -16.78 -19.24 2.51
C SER A 8 -15.37 -19.84 2.44
N ARG A 9 -14.62 -19.46 1.42
CA ARG A 9 -13.24 -19.88 1.21
C ARG A 9 -12.32 -19.32 2.28
N GLN A 10 -12.39 -18.02 2.56
CA GLN A 10 -11.55 -17.33 3.54
C GLN A 10 -11.77 -17.85 4.96
N ARG A 11 -13.03 -18.20 5.31
CA ARG A 11 -13.35 -18.84 6.57
C ARG A 11 -12.70 -20.23 6.68
N ALA A 12 -12.76 -21.04 5.63
CA ALA A 12 -12.14 -22.35 5.61
C ALA A 12 -10.61 -22.27 5.73
N GLU A 13 -9.97 -21.30 5.04
CA GLU A 13 -8.55 -21.01 5.13
C GLU A 13 -8.16 -20.58 6.58
N GLY A 14 -8.90 -19.68 7.20
CA GLY A 14 -8.69 -19.24 8.56
C GLY A 14 -8.82 -20.37 9.57
N GLU A 15 -9.83 -21.22 9.42
CA GLU A 15 -10.02 -22.39 10.29
C GLU A 15 -8.88 -23.41 10.13
N SER A 16 -8.40 -23.63 8.90
CA SER A 16 -7.24 -24.49 8.63
C SER A 16 -5.97 -23.95 9.31
N ALA A 17 -5.73 -22.65 9.22
CA ALA A 17 -4.58 -21.99 9.85
C ALA A 17 -4.64 -22.08 11.38
N ARG A 18 -5.83 -21.89 12.00
CA ARG A 18 -6.02 -22.07 13.45
C ARG A 18 -5.70 -23.49 13.92
N ARG A 19 -6.16 -24.49 13.17
CA ARG A 19 -5.84 -25.89 13.47
C ARG A 19 -4.34 -26.14 13.40
N LYS A 20 -3.62 -25.51 12.48
CA LYS A 20 -2.17 -25.64 12.38
C LYS A 20 -1.44 -25.07 13.59
N VAL A 21 -1.86 -23.93 14.12
CA VAL A 21 -1.34 -23.38 15.38
C VAL A 21 -1.58 -24.36 16.53
N SER A 22 -2.81 -24.87 16.65
CA SER A 22 -3.16 -25.85 17.71
C SER A 22 -2.37 -27.17 17.59
N GLU A 23 -2.07 -27.63 16.39
CA GLU A 23 -1.22 -28.80 16.14
C GLU A 23 0.20 -28.59 16.70
N ILE A 24 0.76 -27.39 16.50
CA ILE A 24 2.11 -27.07 16.98
C ILE A 24 2.12 -26.95 18.51
N ASP A 25 1.08 -26.37 19.14
CA ASP A 25 0.92 -26.33 20.59
C ASP A 25 0.87 -27.75 21.19
N ALA A 26 0.14 -28.64 20.55
CA ALA A 26 0.13 -30.05 20.93
C ALA A 26 1.52 -30.72 20.77
N ALA A 27 2.22 -30.43 19.66
CA ALA A 27 3.58 -30.91 19.42
C ALA A 27 4.57 -30.40 20.47
N GLN A 28 4.40 -29.16 20.96
CA GLN A 28 5.21 -28.61 22.05
C GLN A 28 4.99 -29.37 23.36
N THR A 29 3.75 -29.74 23.69
CA THR A 29 3.44 -30.52 24.86
C THR A 29 4.07 -31.92 24.79
N VAL A 30 4.01 -32.56 23.63
CA VAL A 30 4.67 -33.86 23.39
C VAL A 30 6.18 -33.74 23.55
N ALA A 31 6.80 -32.72 22.97
CA ALA A 31 8.25 -32.50 23.05
C ALA A 31 8.71 -32.22 24.48
N GLN A 32 7.89 -31.61 25.35
CA GLN A 32 8.19 -31.46 26.78
C GLN A 32 8.22 -32.84 27.49
N SER A 33 7.32 -33.74 27.13
CA SER A 33 7.33 -35.11 27.66
C SER A 33 8.54 -35.92 27.15
N GLU A 34 8.93 -35.71 25.86
CA GLU A 34 10.15 -36.30 25.30
C GLU A 34 11.39 -35.80 26.04
N LEU A 35 11.45 -34.51 26.42
CA LEU A 35 12.55 -33.94 27.19
C LEU A 35 12.66 -34.60 28.57
N ALA A 36 11.55 -34.79 29.27
CA ALA A 36 11.55 -35.46 30.57
C ALA A 36 12.09 -36.91 30.47
N ALA A 37 11.72 -37.63 29.41
CA ALA A 37 12.26 -38.96 29.14
C ALA A 37 13.77 -38.94 28.79
N ALA A 38 14.22 -37.96 28.00
CA ALA A 38 15.63 -37.81 27.67
C ALA A 38 16.51 -37.49 28.90
N ILE A 39 16.00 -36.65 29.83
CA ILE A 39 16.65 -36.36 31.10
C ILE A 39 16.83 -37.66 31.91
N GLY A 40 15.77 -38.48 32.02
CA GLY A 40 15.84 -39.77 32.69
C GLY A 40 16.86 -40.74 32.06
N GLN A 41 17.01 -40.70 30.72
CA GLN A 41 18.05 -41.49 30.03
C GLN A 41 19.45 -41.00 30.38
N VAL A 42 19.69 -39.69 30.46
CA VAL A 42 21.00 -39.12 30.87
C VAL A 42 21.31 -39.54 32.30
N ASP A 43 20.38 -39.46 33.22
CA ASP A 43 20.60 -39.86 34.62
C ASP A 43 20.88 -41.35 34.75
N SER A 44 20.18 -42.21 34.02
CA SER A 44 20.46 -43.66 33.97
C SER A 44 21.83 -43.96 33.38
N ALA A 45 22.21 -43.30 32.32
CA ALA A 45 23.52 -43.47 31.68
C ALA A 45 24.69 -42.99 32.61
N ARG A 46 24.45 -41.84 33.30
CA ARG A 46 25.40 -41.32 34.30
C ARG A 46 25.62 -42.31 35.46
N SER A 47 24.53 -42.84 36.06
CA SER A 47 24.62 -43.83 37.14
C SER A 47 25.36 -45.10 36.68
N SER A 48 25.10 -45.54 35.45
CA SER A 48 25.78 -46.72 34.87
C SER A 48 27.27 -46.48 34.66
N LEU A 49 27.69 -45.27 34.26
CA LEU A 49 29.07 -44.88 34.15
C LEU A 49 29.76 -44.84 35.51
N GLU A 50 29.11 -44.23 36.51
CA GLU A 50 29.63 -44.13 37.87
C GLU A 50 29.87 -45.51 38.47
N GLN A 51 28.92 -46.46 38.33
CA GLN A 51 29.08 -47.85 38.76
C GLN A 51 30.30 -48.51 38.07
N ALA A 52 30.47 -48.32 36.76
CA ALA A 52 31.60 -48.88 36.01
C ALA A 52 32.95 -48.29 36.47
N GLN A 53 32.98 -46.98 36.74
CA GLN A 53 34.16 -46.29 37.27
C GLN A 53 34.55 -46.79 38.65
N ASP A 54 33.53 -46.96 39.54
CA ASP A 54 33.76 -47.49 40.89
C ASP A 54 34.30 -48.92 40.88
N GLU A 55 33.82 -49.77 39.97
CA GLU A 55 34.29 -51.13 39.82
C GLU A 55 35.74 -51.15 39.29
N LEU A 56 36.07 -50.34 38.31
CA LEU A 56 37.45 -50.17 37.81
C LEU A 56 38.37 -49.68 38.93
N ASN A 57 37.96 -48.64 39.68
CA ASN A 57 38.75 -48.07 40.78
C ASN A 57 39.04 -49.13 41.87
N ARG A 58 38.00 -49.85 42.32
CA ARG A 58 38.18 -50.93 43.29
C ARG A 58 39.10 -52.00 42.80
N SER A 59 38.98 -52.46 41.56
CA SER A 59 39.81 -53.49 40.96
C SER A 59 41.26 -53.00 40.81
N THR A 60 41.46 -51.74 40.44
CA THR A 60 42.79 -51.11 40.35
C THR A 60 43.47 -51.05 41.72
N GLU A 61 42.75 -50.66 42.79
CA GLU A 61 43.31 -50.61 44.14
C GLU A 61 43.64 -52.02 44.67
N LEU A 62 42.82 -53.02 44.38
CA LEU A 62 43.07 -54.37 44.71
C LEU A 62 44.35 -54.92 44.01
N SER A 63 44.54 -54.63 42.73
CA SER A 63 45.71 -54.99 41.95
C SER A 63 46.99 -54.31 42.46
N LYS A 64 46.95 -53.07 42.94
CA LYS A 64 48.04 -52.34 43.57
C LYS A 64 48.46 -52.98 44.88
N ARG A 65 47.50 -53.51 45.66
CA ARG A 65 47.82 -54.20 46.94
C ARG A 65 48.34 -55.61 46.75
N ASN A 66 47.87 -56.38 45.77
CA ASN A 66 48.29 -57.70 45.43
C ASN A 66 48.10 -57.98 43.93
N SER A 67 49.18 -57.98 43.17
CA SER A 67 49.26 -58.14 41.70
C SER A 67 48.70 -59.47 41.17
N ASN A 68 48.49 -60.46 42.04
CA ASN A 68 48.00 -61.79 41.68
C ASN A 68 46.43 -61.89 41.79
N VAL A 69 45.78 -60.86 42.31
CA VAL A 69 44.32 -60.91 42.55
C VAL A 69 43.54 -60.45 41.33
N VAL A 70 44.07 -59.49 40.56
CA VAL A 70 43.38 -58.96 39.38
C VAL A 70 44.33 -58.95 38.21
N SER A 71 43.99 -59.62 37.11
CA SER A 71 44.83 -59.68 35.92
C SER A 71 44.79 -58.36 35.11
N ALA A 72 45.95 -58.08 34.38
CA ALA A 72 45.96 -56.92 33.52
C ALA A 72 44.83 -56.93 32.43
N ARG A 73 44.48 -58.11 31.93
CA ARG A 73 43.39 -58.31 30.98
C ARG A 73 42.03 -57.93 31.58
N GLU A 74 41.86 -58.18 32.86
CA GLU A 74 40.58 -57.78 33.53
C GLU A 74 40.49 -56.29 33.76
N LEU A 75 41.60 -55.61 34.10
CA LEU A 75 41.65 -54.13 34.17
C LEU A 75 41.35 -53.49 32.82
N GLU A 76 41.92 -54.05 31.75
CA GLU A 76 41.67 -53.59 30.38
C GLU A 76 40.18 -53.78 29.99
N ARG A 77 39.56 -54.92 30.38
CA ARG A 77 38.14 -55.17 30.16
C ARG A 77 37.27 -54.13 30.88
N LEU A 78 37.58 -53.85 32.15
CA LEU A 78 36.86 -52.86 32.94
C LEU A 78 37.01 -51.42 32.36
N GLN A 79 38.23 -51.09 31.90
CA GLN A 79 38.48 -49.81 31.24
C GLN A 79 37.64 -49.70 29.96
N ASN A 80 37.51 -50.74 29.16
CA ASN A 80 36.66 -50.77 27.98
C ASN A 80 35.18 -50.60 28.30
N VAL A 81 34.71 -51.16 29.46
CA VAL A 81 33.36 -50.96 29.94
C VAL A 81 33.11 -49.49 30.33
N VAL A 82 34.06 -48.84 31.01
CA VAL A 82 33.98 -47.41 31.36
C VAL A 82 33.92 -46.58 30.07
N ASN A 83 34.76 -46.84 29.07
CA ASN A 83 34.74 -46.12 27.81
C ASN A 83 33.41 -46.32 27.07
N ALA A 84 32.86 -47.53 27.08
CA ALA A 84 31.52 -47.78 26.47
C ALA A 84 30.40 -47.02 27.18
N ARG A 85 30.43 -46.97 28.53
CA ARG A 85 29.43 -46.23 29.33
C ARG A 85 29.55 -44.72 29.16
N GLN A 86 30.82 -44.22 29.00
CA GLN A 86 31.08 -42.83 28.67
C GLN A 86 30.49 -42.45 27.30
N GLY A 87 30.64 -43.31 26.30
CA GLY A 87 30.03 -43.13 24.99
C GLY A 87 28.50 -43.11 25.05
N ALA A 88 27.89 -44.01 25.87
CA ALA A 88 26.45 -44.04 26.08
C ALA A 88 25.92 -42.76 26.75
N LEU A 89 26.61 -42.23 27.77
CA LEU A 89 26.30 -40.96 28.40
C LEU A 89 26.39 -39.79 27.40
N SER A 90 27.43 -39.72 26.62
CA SER A 90 27.59 -38.69 25.58
C SER A 90 26.42 -38.72 24.57
N SER A 91 26.03 -39.92 24.15
CA SER A 91 24.88 -40.09 23.24
C SER A 91 23.55 -39.63 23.90
N ALA A 92 23.31 -39.95 25.18
CA ALA A 92 22.11 -39.53 25.91
C ALA A 92 22.05 -38.00 26.06
N ILE A 93 23.21 -37.36 26.39
CA ILE A 93 23.30 -35.88 26.47
C ILE A 93 23.03 -35.24 25.09
N ALA A 94 23.57 -35.79 24.02
CA ALA A 94 23.31 -35.28 22.66
C ALA A 94 21.83 -35.39 22.29
N ASN A 95 21.16 -36.48 22.66
CA ASN A 95 19.72 -36.66 22.46
C ASN A 95 18.90 -35.63 23.26
N GLN A 96 19.25 -35.42 24.54
CA GLN A 96 18.60 -34.37 25.36
C GLN A 96 18.76 -32.98 24.69
N GLY A 97 19.96 -32.61 24.27
CA GLY A 97 20.21 -31.34 23.61
C GLY A 97 19.44 -31.19 22.31
N ALA A 98 19.24 -32.27 21.56
CA ALA A 98 18.41 -32.23 20.33
C ALA A 98 16.94 -31.95 20.65
N VAL A 99 16.40 -32.55 21.71
CA VAL A 99 15.00 -32.29 22.15
C VAL A 99 14.86 -30.87 22.71
N GLU A 100 15.86 -30.39 23.46
CA GLU A 100 15.88 -29.01 23.97
C GLU A 100 15.88 -27.99 22.80
N ALA A 101 16.70 -28.22 21.77
CA ALA A 101 16.73 -27.39 20.57
C ALA A 101 15.39 -27.43 19.80
N LYS A 102 14.73 -28.58 19.75
CA LYS A 102 13.39 -28.73 19.19
C LYS A 102 12.39 -27.82 19.91
N ILE A 103 12.41 -27.80 21.26
CA ILE A 103 11.50 -27.00 22.09
C ILE A 103 11.84 -25.51 22.04
N SER A 104 13.12 -25.15 22.13
CA SER A 104 13.55 -23.76 22.29
C SER A 104 13.67 -23.00 20.96
N THR A 105 13.88 -23.70 19.85
CA THR A 105 14.15 -23.06 18.56
C THR A 105 13.18 -23.50 17.47
N LEU A 106 13.03 -24.80 17.23
CA LEU A 106 12.28 -25.30 16.08
C LEU A 106 10.77 -25.06 16.22
N LEU A 107 10.17 -25.50 17.33
CA LEU A 107 8.73 -25.38 17.53
C LEU A 107 8.25 -23.92 17.66
N PRO A 108 8.96 -23.02 18.37
CA PRO A 108 8.62 -21.60 18.39
C PRO A 108 8.67 -20.94 16.99
N ALA A 109 9.68 -21.29 16.18
CA ALA A 109 9.77 -20.79 14.81
C ALA A 109 8.63 -21.29 13.92
N GLN A 110 8.25 -22.57 14.06
CA GLN A 110 7.10 -23.13 13.35
C GLN A 110 5.79 -22.48 13.82
N LYS A 111 5.65 -22.23 15.12
CA LYS A 111 4.47 -21.55 15.69
C LYS A 111 4.34 -20.15 15.14
N ALA A 112 5.42 -19.35 15.16
CA ALA A 112 5.41 -18.00 14.62
C ALA A 112 5.03 -17.97 13.13
N SER A 113 5.50 -18.95 12.34
CA SER A 113 5.12 -19.08 10.93
C SER A 113 3.63 -19.43 10.77
N ALA A 114 3.08 -20.31 11.62
CA ALA A 114 1.68 -20.67 11.57
C ALA A 114 0.75 -19.53 12.05
N GLU A 115 1.17 -18.77 13.05
CA GLU A 115 0.48 -17.55 13.51
C GLU A 115 0.45 -16.48 12.42
N ALA A 116 1.57 -16.23 11.72
CA ALA A 116 1.60 -15.32 10.59
C ALA A 116 0.67 -15.75 9.44
N ALA A 117 0.55 -17.07 9.20
CA ALA A 117 -0.39 -17.58 8.22
C ALA A 117 -1.87 -17.40 8.67
N LEU A 118 -2.14 -17.52 9.97
CA LEU A 118 -3.45 -17.24 10.54
C LEU A 118 -3.80 -15.76 10.40
N ASP A 119 -2.90 -14.86 10.77
CA ASP A 119 -3.10 -13.41 10.64
C ASP A 119 -3.39 -13.03 9.18
N GLN A 120 -2.66 -13.62 8.23
CA GLN A 120 -2.90 -13.41 6.81
C GLN A 120 -4.31 -13.86 6.40
N ALA A 121 -4.76 -15.01 6.86
CA ALA A 121 -6.09 -15.53 6.58
C ALA A 121 -7.20 -14.66 7.20
N GLU A 122 -6.98 -14.12 8.40
CA GLU A 122 -7.91 -13.21 9.07
C GLU A 122 -8.00 -11.85 8.34
N VAL A 123 -6.89 -11.30 7.87
CA VAL A 123 -6.87 -10.10 7.01
C VAL A 123 -7.63 -10.33 5.71
N MET A 124 -7.48 -11.50 5.08
CA MET A 124 -8.22 -11.83 3.86
C MET A 124 -9.71 -12.00 4.12
N LEU A 125 -10.09 -12.52 5.29
CA LEU A 125 -11.48 -12.60 5.70
C LEU A 125 -12.07 -11.21 5.96
N ASP A 126 -11.36 -10.30 6.64
CA ASP A 126 -11.85 -8.92 6.85
C ASP A 126 -12.04 -8.16 5.53
N LYS A 127 -11.18 -8.37 4.54
CA LYS A 127 -11.31 -7.79 3.20
C LYS A 127 -12.56 -8.23 2.44
N THR A 128 -13.22 -9.31 2.86
CA THR A 128 -14.54 -9.69 2.27
C THR A 128 -15.65 -8.73 2.66
N ILE A 129 -15.45 -7.94 3.71
CA ILE A 129 -16.37 -6.88 4.13
C ILE A 129 -15.84 -5.56 3.59
N VAL A 130 -16.42 -5.10 2.49
CA VAL A 130 -16.04 -3.83 1.88
C VAL A 130 -16.71 -2.68 2.63
N ARG A 131 -15.87 -1.79 3.15
CA ARG A 131 -16.28 -0.58 3.88
C ARG A 131 -15.86 0.67 3.09
N ALA A 132 -16.60 1.77 3.28
CA ALA A 132 -16.12 3.07 2.85
C ALA A 132 -14.88 3.44 3.69
N GLY A 133 -13.78 3.80 3.05
CA GLY A 133 -12.56 4.27 3.72
C GLY A 133 -12.60 5.76 4.07
N ILE A 134 -13.60 6.47 3.57
CA ILE A 134 -13.81 7.92 3.72
C ILE A 134 -15.29 8.18 3.89
N ASP A 135 -15.63 9.32 4.48
CA ASP A 135 -17.00 9.85 4.49
C ASP A 135 -17.33 10.40 3.11
N GLY A 136 -18.56 10.16 2.65
CA GLY A 136 -18.96 10.55 1.32
C GLY A 136 -20.29 9.95 0.86
N LYS A 137 -20.72 10.37 -0.32
CA LYS A 137 -21.95 9.91 -0.96
C LYS A 137 -21.64 8.79 -1.96
N LEU A 138 -22.34 7.67 -1.83
CA LEU A 138 -22.23 6.55 -2.76
C LEU A 138 -23.22 6.76 -3.91
N GLU A 139 -22.70 6.86 -5.13
CA GLU A 139 -23.52 7.00 -6.34
C GLU A 139 -23.29 5.81 -7.30
N GLN A 140 -24.24 5.59 -8.20
CA GLN A 140 -24.22 4.52 -9.21
C GLN A 140 -23.98 3.11 -8.63
N PHE A 141 -24.42 2.87 -7.38
CA PHE A 141 -24.30 1.56 -6.75
C PHE A 141 -25.35 0.60 -7.33
N ALA A 142 -24.89 -0.34 -8.16
CA ALA A 142 -25.76 -1.22 -8.93
C ALA A 142 -25.57 -2.72 -8.64
N LEU A 143 -24.86 -3.07 -7.56
CA LEU A 143 -24.61 -4.47 -7.21
C LEU A 143 -25.89 -5.16 -6.70
N ARG A 144 -26.03 -6.41 -7.13
CA ARG A 144 -27.07 -7.33 -6.65
C ARG A 144 -26.41 -8.57 -6.04
N VAL A 145 -27.16 -9.24 -5.16
CA VAL A 145 -26.69 -10.51 -4.58
C VAL A 145 -26.47 -11.53 -5.71
N GLY A 146 -25.29 -12.15 -5.72
CA GLY A 146 -24.85 -13.05 -6.78
C GLY A 146 -24.02 -12.41 -7.90
N ASP A 147 -23.85 -11.10 -7.88
CA ASP A 147 -22.99 -10.42 -8.85
C ASP A 147 -21.51 -10.68 -8.56
N TYR A 148 -20.75 -10.84 -9.64
CA TYR A 148 -19.29 -10.88 -9.58
C TYR A 148 -18.74 -9.44 -9.59
N VAL A 149 -17.92 -9.09 -8.59
CA VAL A 149 -17.31 -7.77 -8.45
C VAL A 149 -15.86 -7.80 -8.93
N SER A 150 -15.51 -6.88 -9.81
CA SER A 150 -14.15 -6.68 -10.29
C SER A 150 -13.88 -5.19 -10.47
N ALA A 151 -12.73 -4.72 -10.00
CA ALA A 151 -12.35 -3.31 -10.10
C ALA A 151 -12.30 -2.79 -11.56
N VAL A 152 -12.02 -3.66 -12.51
CA VAL A 152 -11.85 -3.30 -13.93
C VAL A 152 -13.11 -3.59 -14.75
N LEU A 153 -13.70 -4.79 -14.57
CA LEU A 153 -14.79 -5.26 -15.42
C LEU A 153 -16.17 -4.84 -14.90
N ARG A 154 -16.34 -4.78 -13.59
CA ARG A 154 -17.62 -4.45 -12.95
C ARG A 154 -17.42 -3.75 -11.61
N PRO A 155 -17.21 -2.43 -11.64
CA PRO A 155 -17.08 -1.64 -10.41
C PRO A 155 -18.41 -1.67 -9.62
N ALA A 156 -18.30 -1.62 -8.30
CA ALA A 156 -19.46 -1.65 -7.40
C ALA A 156 -20.28 -0.38 -7.43
N GLY A 157 -19.62 0.77 -7.56
CA GLY A 157 -20.19 2.10 -7.52
C GLY A 157 -19.10 3.16 -7.43
N LEU A 158 -19.53 4.41 -7.34
CA LEU A 158 -18.65 5.57 -7.19
C LEU A 158 -18.88 6.18 -5.81
N LEU A 159 -17.82 6.24 -4.99
CA LEU A 159 -17.82 6.94 -3.72
C LEU A 159 -17.26 8.36 -3.92
N ILE A 160 -18.09 9.36 -3.72
CA ILE A 160 -17.72 10.78 -3.82
C ILE A 160 -17.45 11.27 -2.40
N PRO A 161 -16.21 11.67 -2.08
CA PRO A 161 -15.88 12.21 -0.76
C PRO A 161 -16.63 13.49 -0.45
N ASP A 162 -17.05 13.69 0.80
CA ASP A 162 -17.71 14.93 1.25
C ASP A 162 -16.76 16.14 1.28
N ASP A 163 -15.45 15.89 1.34
CA ASP A 163 -14.40 16.89 1.33
C ASP A 163 -13.99 17.35 -0.08
N VAL A 164 -14.53 16.72 -1.14
CA VAL A 164 -14.38 17.24 -2.49
C VAL A 164 -15.04 18.60 -2.53
N ARG A 165 -14.23 19.62 -2.32
CA ARG A 165 -14.67 21.01 -2.46
C ARG A 165 -15.15 21.18 -3.89
N GLY A 166 -16.46 21.30 -4.03
CA GLY A 166 -17.06 21.74 -5.30
C GLY A 166 -16.32 23.01 -5.72
N GLY A 167 -16.14 23.15 -7.02
CA GLY A 167 -15.62 24.40 -7.54
C GLY A 167 -14.20 24.38 -8.06
N ARG A 168 -13.40 23.29 -7.90
CA ARG A 168 -12.13 23.22 -8.61
C ARG A 168 -12.38 22.92 -10.08
N VAL A 169 -11.98 23.85 -10.96
CA VAL A 169 -12.09 23.73 -12.40
C VAL A 169 -10.74 23.35 -12.97
N VAL A 170 -10.75 22.38 -13.89
CA VAL A 170 -9.58 22.01 -14.68
C VAL A 170 -9.79 22.55 -16.08
N ALA A 171 -8.97 23.52 -16.48
CA ALA A 171 -9.03 24.14 -17.78
C ALA A 171 -7.79 23.77 -18.60
N ASN A 172 -7.95 23.65 -19.91
CA ASN A 172 -6.85 23.42 -20.84
C ASN A 172 -6.65 24.65 -21.71
N PHE A 173 -5.48 25.26 -21.63
CA PHE A 173 -5.10 26.42 -22.45
C PHE A 173 -4.11 26.00 -23.52
N ASP A 174 -4.17 26.66 -24.68
CA ASP A 174 -3.19 26.42 -25.74
C ASP A 174 -1.77 26.82 -25.30
N GLN A 175 -0.76 26.28 -25.99
CA GLN A 175 0.65 26.52 -25.65
C GLN A 175 1.11 27.97 -25.79
N VAL A 176 0.44 28.74 -26.64
CA VAL A 176 0.78 30.14 -26.82
C VAL A 176 0.26 30.97 -25.68
N SER A 177 -0.99 30.77 -25.31
CA SER A 177 -1.63 31.40 -24.12
C SER A 177 -0.96 31.01 -22.82
N ALA A 178 -0.49 29.77 -22.73
CA ALA A 178 0.18 29.25 -21.53
C ALA A 178 1.49 30.01 -21.17
N GLN A 179 2.11 30.72 -22.11
CA GLN A 179 3.35 31.46 -21.84
C GLN A 179 3.15 32.70 -20.95
N VAL A 180 1.93 33.17 -20.83
CA VAL A 180 1.58 34.34 -20.02
C VAL A 180 0.78 33.98 -18.76
N LEU A 181 0.50 32.68 -18.55
CA LEU A 181 -0.25 32.24 -17.37
C LEU A 181 0.66 32.10 -16.16
N GLU A 182 0.22 32.66 -15.06
CA GLU A 182 0.91 32.59 -13.76
C GLU A 182 -0.07 32.18 -12.66
N VAL A 183 0.46 31.49 -11.64
CA VAL A 183 -0.30 31.17 -10.43
C VAL A 183 -0.67 32.44 -9.71
N GLY A 184 -1.94 32.55 -9.29
CA GLY A 184 -2.50 33.76 -8.69
C GLY A 184 -3.22 34.68 -9.65
N MET A 185 -3.15 34.46 -10.97
CA MET A 185 -3.95 35.21 -11.93
C MET A 185 -5.45 35.00 -11.74
N VAL A 186 -6.20 36.08 -11.88
CA VAL A 186 -7.65 36.05 -11.84
C VAL A 186 -8.18 35.61 -13.20
N GLY A 187 -9.22 34.80 -13.16
CA GLY A 187 -9.95 34.36 -14.34
C GLY A 187 -11.44 34.34 -14.12
N GLU A 188 -12.17 33.98 -15.13
CA GLU A 188 -13.61 33.76 -15.07
C GLU A 188 -13.96 32.40 -15.68
N VAL A 189 -14.95 31.75 -15.11
CA VAL A 189 -15.48 30.47 -15.57
C VAL A 189 -16.98 30.57 -15.75
N ALA A 190 -17.49 30.07 -16.86
CA ALA A 190 -18.91 29.89 -17.11
C ALA A 190 -19.19 28.42 -17.37
N CYS A 191 -20.10 27.81 -16.62
CA CYS A 191 -20.43 26.40 -16.70
C CYS A 191 -21.80 26.14 -17.31
N LEU A 192 -21.96 25.05 -18.05
CA LEU A 192 -23.23 24.66 -18.66
C LEU A 192 -24.31 24.34 -17.60
N SER A 193 -23.91 23.92 -16.40
CA SER A 193 -24.81 23.69 -15.28
C SER A 193 -25.48 24.97 -14.75
N THR A 194 -24.79 26.11 -14.89
CA THR A 194 -25.24 27.45 -14.48
C THR A 194 -24.88 28.46 -15.59
N PRO A 195 -25.57 28.40 -16.74
CA PRO A 195 -25.06 29.01 -17.97
C PRO A 195 -25.08 30.56 -17.96
N PHE A 196 -25.75 31.19 -17.03
CA PHE A 196 -25.82 32.64 -16.94
C PHE A 196 -24.96 33.21 -15.81
N ASP A 197 -24.38 32.34 -14.98
CA ASP A 197 -23.48 32.72 -13.89
C ASP A 197 -22.06 32.70 -14.35
N ILE A 198 -21.37 33.83 -14.22
CA ILE A 198 -19.94 33.98 -14.47
C ILE A 198 -19.25 33.98 -13.13
N ILE A 199 -18.42 32.96 -12.90
CA ILE A 199 -17.82 32.70 -11.61
C ILE A 199 -16.37 33.22 -11.67
N PRO A 200 -16.02 34.24 -10.87
CA PRO A 200 -14.64 34.69 -10.74
C PRO A 200 -13.78 33.61 -10.07
N THR A 201 -12.65 33.34 -10.67
CA THR A 201 -11.72 32.28 -10.23
C THR A 201 -10.31 32.80 -10.14
N VAL A 202 -9.46 32.06 -9.47
CA VAL A 202 -8.02 32.30 -9.40
C VAL A 202 -7.28 31.03 -9.81
N ILE A 203 -6.20 31.19 -10.55
CA ILE A 203 -5.30 30.10 -10.93
C ILE A 203 -4.53 29.66 -9.68
N THR A 204 -4.72 28.42 -9.26
CA THR A 204 -4.06 27.85 -8.08
C THR A 204 -2.86 27.00 -8.43
N ASP A 205 -2.86 26.38 -9.63
CA ASP A 205 -1.75 25.58 -10.10
C ASP A 205 -1.73 25.49 -11.63
N ILE A 206 -0.54 25.33 -12.20
CA ILE A 206 -0.31 25.18 -13.64
C ILE A 206 0.54 23.95 -13.84
N GLN A 207 0.04 22.99 -14.62
CA GLN A 207 0.78 21.77 -14.90
C GLN A 207 2.00 22.09 -15.77
N SER A 208 3.19 21.79 -15.27
CA SER A 208 4.47 22.10 -15.93
C SER A 208 4.78 21.22 -17.16
N VAL A 209 3.95 20.22 -17.44
CA VAL A 209 4.20 19.21 -18.46
C VAL A 209 2.97 19.02 -19.35
N ILE A 210 3.17 19.08 -20.67
CA ILE A 210 2.12 18.84 -21.66
C ILE A 210 1.97 17.34 -21.86
N ALA A 211 0.81 16.80 -21.47
CA ALA A 211 0.56 15.35 -21.43
C ALA A 211 0.64 14.69 -22.83
N GLU A 212 0.15 15.37 -23.86
CA GLU A 212 0.11 14.87 -25.24
C GLU A 212 1.49 14.76 -25.90
N GLY A 213 2.48 15.50 -25.41
CA GLY A 213 3.86 15.46 -25.91
C GLY A 213 4.74 14.38 -25.29
N GLN A 214 4.22 13.62 -24.30
CA GLN A 214 4.99 12.61 -23.60
C GLN A 214 4.87 11.23 -24.24
N PHE A 215 6.01 10.54 -24.38
CA PHE A 215 6.05 9.15 -24.78
C PHE A 215 5.59 8.27 -23.60
N ARG A 216 4.60 7.40 -23.85
CA ARG A 216 4.17 6.36 -22.92
C ARG A 216 4.55 4.99 -23.48
N PRO A 217 4.95 4.02 -22.65
CA PRO A 217 5.32 2.66 -23.12
C PRO A 217 4.19 1.93 -23.86
N THR A 218 2.95 2.39 -23.71
CA THR A 218 1.74 1.86 -24.34
C THR A 218 1.38 2.60 -25.63
N ASP A 219 2.12 3.65 -26.00
CA ASP A 219 1.82 4.42 -27.18
C ASP A 219 2.25 3.68 -28.46
N PHE A 220 1.52 3.95 -29.55
CA PHE A 220 1.83 3.47 -30.89
C PHE A 220 3.15 4.07 -31.39
N LEU A 221 3.63 3.60 -32.54
CA LEU A 221 4.90 4.01 -33.11
C LEU A 221 5.01 5.56 -33.25
N ALA A 222 6.21 6.08 -33.10
CA ALA A 222 6.50 7.53 -33.08
C ALA A 222 5.92 8.33 -34.27
N GLY A 223 5.69 7.69 -35.42
CA GLY A 223 5.06 8.32 -36.58
C GLY A 223 3.61 8.75 -36.39
N GLU A 224 2.86 8.09 -35.51
CA GLU A 224 1.48 8.47 -35.21
C GLU A 224 1.41 9.64 -34.21
N MET A 225 2.45 9.85 -33.41
CA MET A 225 2.53 10.99 -32.50
C MET A 225 2.67 12.32 -33.23
N LEU A 226 3.29 12.33 -34.40
CA LEU A 226 3.50 13.53 -35.21
C LEU A 226 2.20 14.09 -35.81
N ASN A 227 1.15 13.28 -35.89
CA ASN A 227 -0.15 13.68 -36.44
C ASN A 227 -1.19 14.05 -35.36
N ARG A 228 -0.82 14.05 -34.08
CA ARG A 228 -1.70 14.51 -33.01
C ARG A 228 -1.80 16.02 -32.99
N ALA A 229 -2.98 16.54 -32.67
CA ALA A 229 -3.15 17.97 -32.40
C ALA A 229 -2.19 18.42 -31.28
N PRO A 230 -1.64 19.64 -31.35
CA PRO A 230 -0.79 20.15 -30.28
C PRO A 230 -1.58 20.12 -28.95
N GLY A 231 -1.00 19.49 -27.94
CA GLY A 231 -1.59 19.45 -26.60
C GLY A 231 -1.58 20.83 -25.94
N GLY A 232 -2.44 21.01 -24.96
CA GLY A 232 -2.50 22.22 -24.16
C GLY A 232 -1.85 22.08 -22.81
N VAL A 233 -1.77 23.17 -22.07
CA VAL A 233 -1.34 23.24 -20.68
C VAL A 233 -2.54 23.17 -19.77
N THR A 234 -2.54 22.23 -18.84
CA THR A 234 -3.60 22.08 -17.85
C THR A 234 -3.40 23.06 -16.71
N VAL A 235 -4.46 23.80 -16.41
CA VAL A 235 -4.49 24.83 -15.38
C VAL A 235 -5.61 24.49 -14.40
N PHE A 236 -5.31 24.62 -13.12
CA PHE A 236 -6.29 24.43 -12.04
C PHE A 236 -6.73 25.79 -11.53
N MET A 237 -8.05 25.98 -11.49
CA MET A 237 -8.67 27.22 -11.07
C MET A 237 -9.66 26.94 -9.94
N GLU A 238 -9.69 27.84 -8.95
CA GLU A 238 -10.64 27.76 -7.84
C GLU A 238 -11.45 29.05 -7.77
N PRO A 239 -12.73 29.00 -7.35
CA PRO A 239 -13.54 30.20 -7.17
C PRO A 239 -12.86 31.19 -6.20
N LEU A 240 -12.90 32.44 -6.53
CA LEU A 240 -12.37 33.51 -5.69
C LEU A 240 -13.18 33.64 -4.38
N TYR A 241 -14.48 33.40 -4.45
CA TYR A 241 -15.38 33.42 -3.29
C TYR A 241 -15.87 32.01 -2.99
N LYS A 242 -15.86 31.64 -1.70
CA LYS A 242 -16.26 30.28 -1.26
C LYS A 242 -17.73 29.95 -1.59
N GLU A 243 -18.57 30.96 -1.66
CA GLU A 243 -19.99 30.85 -1.96
C GLU A 243 -20.23 30.37 -3.39
N ASP A 244 -19.38 30.79 -4.31
CA ASP A 244 -19.44 30.42 -5.73
C ASP A 244 -19.05 28.97 -6.02
N ALA A 245 -18.35 28.33 -5.08
CA ALA A 245 -17.98 26.92 -5.21
C ALA A 245 -19.19 25.98 -5.39
N ALA A 246 -20.33 26.34 -4.80
CA ALA A 246 -21.57 25.59 -4.92
C ALA A 246 -22.21 25.69 -6.32
N LEU A 247 -21.86 26.71 -7.09
CA LEU A 247 -22.39 26.93 -8.46
C LEU A 247 -21.69 26.02 -9.48
N ILE A 248 -20.50 25.51 -9.15
CA ILE A 248 -19.73 24.61 -10.01
C ILE A 248 -20.10 23.17 -9.67
N ILE A 249 -21.00 22.60 -10.46
CA ILE A 249 -21.39 21.19 -10.27
C ILE A 249 -20.26 20.28 -10.79
N PRO A 250 -19.73 19.36 -9.97
CA PRO A 250 -18.68 18.42 -10.42
C PRO A 250 -19.11 17.65 -11.67
N GLY A 251 -18.23 17.61 -12.67
CA GLY A 251 -18.50 17.00 -13.97
C GLY A 251 -19.18 17.93 -14.99
N SER A 252 -19.49 19.17 -14.62
CA SER A 252 -20.02 20.15 -15.57
C SER A 252 -18.98 20.53 -16.61
N HIS A 253 -19.42 20.72 -17.85
CA HIS A 253 -18.61 21.33 -18.90
C HIS A 253 -18.59 22.84 -18.72
N CYS A 254 -17.40 23.43 -18.67
CA CYS A 254 -17.22 24.86 -18.45
C CYS A 254 -16.28 25.45 -19.48
N VAL A 255 -16.44 26.75 -19.76
CA VAL A 255 -15.49 27.57 -20.49
C VAL A 255 -14.78 28.48 -19.49
N ALA A 256 -13.46 28.51 -19.55
CA ALA A 256 -12.61 29.29 -18.67
C ALA A 256 -11.80 30.32 -19.44
N ASN A 257 -11.55 31.46 -18.82
CA ASN A 257 -10.62 32.47 -19.30
C ASN A 257 -9.75 32.96 -18.14
N ALA A 258 -8.53 33.37 -18.45
CA ALA A 258 -7.60 33.98 -17.50
C ALA A 258 -7.21 35.37 -18.01
N TYR A 259 -7.06 36.31 -17.10
CA TYR A 259 -6.73 37.68 -17.42
C TYR A 259 -5.33 38.02 -16.97
N SER A 260 -4.45 38.30 -17.92
CA SER A 260 -3.18 38.95 -17.62
C SER A 260 -3.44 40.41 -17.26
N SER A 261 -2.87 40.86 -16.17
CA SER A 261 -2.92 42.27 -15.76
C SER A 261 -1.52 42.76 -15.51
N PHE A 262 -1.12 43.79 -16.25
CA PHE A 262 0.15 44.48 -16.07
C PHE A 262 -0.06 45.81 -15.33
N HIS A 263 -1.15 45.92 -14.57
CA HIS A 263 -1.50 47.15 -13.87
C HIS A 263 -0.39 47.66 -12.93
N GLN A 264 0.24 46.75 -12.20
CA GLN A 264 1.35 47.09 -11.30
C GLN A 264 2.60 47.54 -12.02
N GLU A 265 2.89 46.94 -13.19
CA GLU A 265 4.00 47.36 -14.06
C GLU A 265 3.72 48.70 -14.72
N LEU A 266 2.46 48.99 -15.05
CA LEU A 266 2.05 50.26 -15.66
C LEU A 266 2.11 51.45 -14.67
N GLU A 267 2.09 51.22 -13.36
CA GLU A 267 2.29 52.26 -12.35
C GLU A 267 3.77 52.67 -12.21
N ASN A 268 4.69 51.97 -12.84
CA ASN A 268 6.11 52.29 -12.79
C ASN A 268 6.47 53.40 -13.80
N GLU A 269 6.83 54.57 -13.26
CA GLU A 269 7.13 55.80 -14.07
C GLU A 269 8.35 55.64 -14.97
N ASP A 270 9.22 54.68 -14.76
CA ASP A 270 10.44 54.45 -15.55
C ASP A 270 10.29 53.46 -16.72
N LEU A 271 9.07 53.13 -17.14
CA LEU A 271 8.83 52.20 -18.22
C LEU A 271 9.19 52.78 -19.59
N PRO A 272 9.95 52.05 -20.43
CA PRO A 272 10.18 52.43 -21.82
C PRO A 272 8.85 52.51 -22.61
N THR A 273 8.66 53.54 -23.40
CA THR A 273 7.42 53.84 -24.16
C THR A 273 6.89 52.61 -24.92
N GLY A 274 7.75 51.77 -25.48
CA GLY A 274 7.34 50.56 -26.18
C GLY A 274 6.70 49.48 -25.25
N ARG A 275 7.22 49.29 -24.03
CA ARG A 275 6.64 48.39 -23.03
C ARG A 275 5.34 48.93 -22.46
N PHE A 276 5.29 50.23 -22.23
CA PHE A 276 4.07 50.91 -21.78
C PHE A 276 2.92 50.69 -22.77
N MET A 277 3.15 50.94 -24.06
CA MET A 277 2.14 50.68 -25.09
C MET A 277 1.75 49.22 -25.21
N PHE A 278 2.71 48.29 -25.07
CA PHE A 278 2.47 46.86 -25.11
C PHE A 278 1.60 46.40 -23.93
N TYR A 279 1.90 46.84 -22.72
CA TYR A 279 1.12 46.48 -21.53
C TYR A 279 -0.32 47.02 -21.55
N HIS A 280 -0.50 48.25 -22.02
CA HIS A 280 -1.83 48.82 -22.27
C HIS A 280 -2.61 48.04 -23.33
N ALA A 281 -1.96 47.58 -24.38
CA ALA A 281 -2.59 46.74 -25.40
C ALA A 281 -3.02 45.39 -24.82
N VAL A 282 -2.19 44.76 -23.97
CA VAL A 282 -2.54 43.48 -23.30
C VAL A 282 -3.72 43.67 -22.36
N ASP A 283 -3.73 44.70 -21.51
CA ASP A 283 -4.85 45.00 -20.63
C ASP A 283 -6.14 45.30 -21.40
N ALA A 284 -6.07 45.98 -22.50
CA ALA A 284 -7.22 46.22 -23.38
C ALA A 284 -7.76 44.92 -23.99
N THR A 285 -6.91 43.94 -24.32
CA THR A 285 -7.37 42.63 -24.81
C THR A 285 -8.10 41.82 -23.78
N ALA A 286 -7.82 42.01 -22.46
CA ALA A 286 -8.55 41.37 -21.40
C ALA A 286 -10.05 41.66 -21.43
N LEU A 287 -10.45 42.90 -21.74
CA LEU A 287 -11.87 43.27 -21.90
C LEU A 287 -12.52 42.54 -23.09
N VAL A 288 -11.79 42.35 -24.17
CA VAL A 288 -12.28 41.60 -25.35
C VAL A 288 -12.48 40.13 -24.98
N HIS A 289 -11.53 39.52 -24.28
CA HIS A 289 -11.66 38.15 -23.80
C HIS A 289 -12.83 37.97 -22.83
N ALA A 290 -13.04 38.93 -21.94
CA ALA A 290 -14.21 38.92 -21.04
C ALA A 290 -15.52 38.97 -21.83
N ALA A 291 -15.60 39.77 -22.87
CA ALA A 291 -16.79 39.84 -23.77
C ALA A 291 -16.97 38.50 -24.51
N ILE A 292 -15.91 37.90 -25.02
CA ILE A 292 -15.96 36.59 -25.69
C ILE A 292 -16.47 35.49 -24.74
N LEU A 293 -16.00 35.47 -23.49
CA LEU A 293 -16.48 34.51 -22.51
C LEU A 293 -18.01 34.65 -22.26
N ARG A 294 -18.49 35.87 -22.14
CA ARG A 294 -19.93 36.16 -21.95
C ARG A 294 -20.76 35.71 -23.15
N ILE A 295 -20.23 35.93 -24.36
CA ILE A 295 -20.89 35.44 -25.58
C ILE A 295 -20.88 33.92 -25.61
N ALA A 296 -19.73 33.27 -25.25
CA ALA A 296 -19.64 31.81 -25.17
C ALA A 296 -20.60 31.25 -24.13
N ALA A 297 -20.72 31.87 -22.95
CA ALA A 297 -21.65 31.49 -21.90
C ALA A 297 -23.12 31.53 -22.36
N LEU A 298 -23.49 32.52 -23.15
CA LEU A 298 -24.81 32.62 -23.74
C LEU A 298 -25.07 31.59 -24.86
N ARG A 299 -24.04 31.23 -25.62
CA ARG A 299 -24.16 30.25 -26.72
C ARG A 299 -24.24 28.82 -26.24
N MET A 300 -23.50 28.44 -25.18
CA MET A 300 -23.44 27.06 -24.66
C MET A 300 -24.83 26.41 -24.47
N PRO A 301 -25.81 27.00 -23.75
CA PRO A 301 -27.10 26.40 -23.57
C PRO A 301 -27.91 26.31 -24.86
N VAL A 302 -27.73 27.25 -25.80
CA VAL A 302 -28.42 27.24 -27.10
C VAL A 302 -27.88 26.11 -27.97
N GLU A 303 -26.57 25.97 -28.06
CA GLU A 303 -25.93 24.90 -28.84
C GLU A 303 -26.31 23.51 -28.32
N THR A 304 -26.33 23.30 -27.00
CA THR A 304 -26.76 22.03 -26.40
C THR A 304 -28.23 21.72 -26.64
N LEU A 305 -29.12 22.71 -26.56
CA LEU A 305 -30.55 22.55 -26.84
C LEU A 305 -30.83 22.24 -28.31
N VAL A 306 -30.04 22.82 -29.24
CA VAL A 306 -30.23 22.62 -30.68
C VAL A 306 -29.58 21.30 -31.16
N LEU A 307 -28.49 20.87 -30.56
CA LEU A 307 -27.75 19.66 -30.99
C LEU A 307 -28.24 18.38 -30.28
N SER A 308 -29.02 18.50 -29.20
CA SER A 308 -29.54 17.35 -28.46
C SER A 308 -30.98 16.93 -28.85
N GLY A 309 -31.56 17.59 -29.90
CA GLY A 309 -32.87 17.31 -30.45
C GLY A 309 -32.87 16.30 -31.59
#